data_3e4e69e5ca391e6d762dd06ba91f6c0b
#
_entry.id   3e4e69e5ca391e6d762dd06ba91f6c0b
#
_cell.length_a   1.000
_cell.length_b   1.000
_cell.length_c   1.000
_cell.angle_alpha   90.00
_cell.angle_beta   90.00
_cell.angle_gamma   90.00
#
_symmetry.space_group_name_H-M   'P 1'
#
loop_
_entity.id
_entity.type
_entity.pdbx_description
1 polymer ?
#
loop_
_entity_poly.entity_id
_entity_poly.type
_entity_poly.pdbx_seq_one_letter_code
_entity_poly.pdbx_strand_id
1 'polypeptide(L)'
;MTEFVHLHNHTDYSLLDGAASCSKYVAKAKELGMKALAITDHGNMFGVMEFYKACNDAGIQPIPGCEFYISPAGRANKDPGNRYYHLILLAMNDKGYHNLMELNSISYLEGFYYKPRIDEEALKVHSEGLICMSACLAGEIPQKLLNDYIDEAYEKAKWYKELFGDRYYIEIQNHFIPEETAVLPRLVKLARDLDIPIVATNDIHYIDKSDHNAHDVLLCIGTVKKKSDTDRMRFQTEEFYMKSGDEMADLFSKYPDAIENTVKIAERCNFKIEFPGPLLPSVDVPPEYKDTKEYLTALSWQGLERRYPGYKDNPEQRKVLEERLNYELSVILRMGFDGYYLIVRDYIYWAKTHDVPVGAGRGSGAGSLVAYCVDITNVDPIAHDLLFERFLNPSRVSLPD
;
A
#
# COMPACT_ATOMS: atom_id res chain seq x y z
N MET A 1 -19.92 -20.99 16.88
CA MET A 1 -18.65 -20.34 16.50
C MET A 1 -18.65 -18.94 17.07
N THR A 2 -17.69 -18.63 17.88
CA THR A 2 -17.50 -17.31 18.49
C THR A 2 -17.08 -16.32 17.42
N GLU A 3 -17.74 -15.17 17.33
CA GLU A 3 -17.28 -14.10 16.42
C GLU A 3 -15.94 -13.56 16.91
N PHE A 4 -14.98 -13.51 15.99
CA PHE A 4 -13.62 -13.07 16.26
C PHE A 4 -12.99 -12.52 14.98
N VAL A 5 -12.10 -11.54 15.11
CA VAL A 5 -11.36 -10.95 14.00
C VAL A 5 -9.88 -10.91 14.35
N HIS A 6 -9.05 -11.53 13.52
CA HIS A 6 -7.60 -11.41 13.64
C HIS A 6 -7.14 -10.04 13.20
N LEU A 7 -6.54 -9.26 14.12
CA LEU A 7 -6.14 -7.86 13.92
C LEU A 7 -4.62 -7.66 13.84
N HIS A 8 -3.83 -8.72 14.11
CA HIS A 8 -2.36 -8.70 14.04
C HIS A 8 -1.89 -9.94 13.28
N ASN A 9 -1.47 -9.75 12.02
CA ASN A 9 -1.17 -10.83 11.09
C ASN A 9 -0.05 -10.44 10.13
N HIS A 10 0.84 -11.40 9.84
CA HIS A 10 1.99 -11.25 8.98
C HIS A 10 1.89 -12.14 7.76
N THR A 11 1.81 -11.53 6.58
CA THR A 11 1.81 -12.26 5.30
C THR A 11 3.24 -12.49 4.79
N ASP A 12 3.37 -13.08 3.60
CA ASP A 12 4.66 -13.21 2.91
C ASP A 12 5.30 -11.86 2.52
N TYR A 13 4.60 -10.74 2.70
CA TYR A 13 5.15 -9.38 2.64
C TYR A 13 5.85 -8.93 3.93
N SER A 14 5.69 -9.67 5.05
CA SER A 14 6.61 -9.66 6.19
C SER A 14 7.80 -10.52 5.82
N LEU A 15 8.69 -9.95 4.99
CA LEU A 15 9.75 -10.69 4.32
C LEU A 15 10.60 -11.48 5.31
N LEU A 16 10.73 -12.79 5.08
CA LEU A 16 11.57 -13.74 5.80
C LEU A 16 11.06 -14.17 7.18
N ASP A 17 9.84 -13.81 7.57
CA ASP A 17 9.17 -14.35 8.75
C ASP A 17 7.66 -14.57 8.61
N GLY A 18 6.99 -13.98 7.64
CA GLY A 18 5.62 -14.34 7.26
C GLY A 18 5.60 -15.50 6.24
N ALA A 19 4.88 -16.58 6.54
CA ALA A 19 4.94 -17.82 5.74
C ALA A 19 3.69 -18.09 4.88
N ALA A 20 2.78 -17.13 4.72
CA ALA A 20 1.56 -17.34 3.95
C ALA A 20 1.17 -16.13 3.11
N SER A 21 0.73 -16.36 1.86
CA SER A 21 0.24 -15.31 0.97
C SER A 21 -1.11 -14.74 1.43
N CYS A 22 -1.41 -13.51 1.00
CA CYS A 22 -2.69 -12.86 1.26
C CYS A 22 -3.88 -13.75 0.90
N SER A 23 -3.83 -14.44 -0.24
CA SER A 23 -4.91 -15.32 -0.69
C SER A 23 -5.15 -16.51 0.24
N LYS A 24 -4.09 -17.11 0.80
CA LYS A 24 -4.19 -18.21 1.79
C LYS A 24 -4.80 -17.73 3.10
N TYR A 25 -4.38 -16.56 3.60
CA TYR A 25 -4.98 -15.94 4.78
C TYR A 25 -6.48 -15.73 4.63
N VAL A 26 -6.89 -15.14 3.51
CA VAL A 26 -8.30 -14.87 3.23
C VAL A 26 -9.11 -16.16 3.07
N ALA A 27 -8.56 -17.17 2.39
CA ALA A 27 -9.21 -18.47 2.24
C ALA A 27 -9.44 -19.14 3.61
N LYS A 28 -8.44 -19.12 4.50
CA LYS A 28 -8.56 -19.67 5.85
C LYS A 28 -9.55 -18.90 6.72
N ALA A 29 -9.54 -17.56 6.66
CA ALA A 29 -10.50 -16.73 7.37
C ALA A 29 -11.95 -17.06 6.94
N LYS A 30 -12.18 -17.26 5.65
CA LYS A 30 -13.47 -17.70 5.11
C LYS A 30 -13.88 -19.09 5.60
N GLU A 31 -12.94 -20.05 5.60
CA GLU A 31 -13.15 -21.42 6.14
C GLU A 31 -13.58 -21.36 7.62
N LEU A 32 -12.92 -20.48 8.40
CA LEU A 32 -13.22 -20.27 9.82
C LEU A 32 -14.45 -19.41 10.08
N GLY A 33 -15.16 -18.94 9.04
CA GLY A 33 -16.37 -18.14 9.14
C GLY A 33 -16.16 -16.71 9.62
N MET A 34 -14.96 -16.17 9.49
CA MET A 34 -14.64 -14.78 9.87
C MET A 34 -15.24 -13.80 8.88
N LYS A 35 -15.75 -12.68 9.37
CA LYS A 35 -16.37 -11.62 8.57
C LYS A 35 -15.41 -10.51 8.17
N ALA A 36 -14.32 -10.36 8.90
CA ALA A 36 -13.29 -9.37 8.68
C ALA A 36 -11.90 -9.95 8.98
N LEU A 37 -10.87 -9.34 8.44
CA LEU A 37 -9.47 -9.72 8.65
C LEU A 37 -8.58 -8.49 8.48
N ALA A 38 -7.55 -8.34 9.30
CA ALA A 38 -6.54 -7.30 9.14
C ALA A 38 -5.28 -7.84 8.42
N ILE A 39 -4.50 -6.92 7.86
CA ILE A 39 -3.12 -7.13 7.44
C ILE A 39 -2.23 -6.12 8.17
N THR A 40 -1.16 -6.59 8.82
CA THR A 40 -0.27 -5.76 9.64
C THR A 40 1.19 -6.16 9.46
N ASP A 41 1.64 -6.27 8.22
CA ASP A 41 3.02 -6.64 7.91
C ASP A 41 4.05 -5.71 8.54
N HIS A 42 5.25 -6.24 8.80
CA HIS A 42 6.36 -5.53 9.42
C HIS A 42 6.84 -4.33 8.59
N GLY A 43 6.56 -3.12 9.07
CA GLY A 43 7.08 -1.86 8.54
C GLY A 43 6.74 -1.57 7.08
N ASN A 44 5.74 -2.23 6.50
CA ASN A 44 5.34 -2.00 5.12
C ASN A 44 3.86 -2.25 4.87
N MET A 45 3.38 -1.76 3.72
CA MET A 45 2.02 -1.92 3.24
C MET A 45 1.99 -2.58 1.84
N PHE A 46 3.02 -3.34 1.47
CA PHE A 46 3.18 -3.87 0.11
C PHE A 46 2.05 -4.83 -0.29
N GLY A 47 1.56 -5.64 0.65
CA GLY A 47 0.49 -6.61 0.45
C GLY A 47 -0.93 -6.05 0.44
N VAL A 48 -1.13 -4.79 0.85
CA VAL A 48 -2.47 -4.23 1.11
C VAL A 48 -3.40 -4.34 -0.09
N MET A 49 -2.93 -4.06 -1.31
CA MET A 49 -3.77 -4.10 -2.52
C MET A 49 -4.18 -5.52 -2.92
N GLU A 50 -3.26 -6.49 -2.80
CA GLU A 50 -3.55 -7.90 -3.05
C GLU A 50 -4.55 -8.42 -2.01
N PHE A 51 -4.29 -8.13 -0.74
CA PHE A 51 -5.14 -8.48 0.38
C PHE A 51 -6.56 -7.88 0.24
N TYR A 52 -6.65 -6.58 -0.08
CA TYR A 52 -7.94 -5.88 -0.28
C TYR A 52 -8.79 -6.55 -1.37
N LYS A 53 -8.18 -6.89 -2.51
CA LYS A 53 -8.88 -7.57 -3.60
C LYS A 53 -9.33 -8.97 -3.19
N ALA A 54 -8.42 -9.75 -2.60
CA ALA A 54 -8.74 -11.11 -2.14
C ALA A 54 -9.89 -11.12 -1.11
N CYS A 55 -9.89 -10.19 -0.16
CA CYS A 55 -10.96 -10.05 0.83
C CYS A 55 -12.30 -9.72 0.17
N ASN A 56 -12.35 -8.73 -0.73
CA ASN A 56 -13.58 -8.37 -1.43
C ASN A 56 -14.14 -9.52 -2.27
N ASP A 57 -13.28 -10.26 -2.99
CA ASP A 57 -13.68 -11.43 -3.79
C ASP A 57 -14.22 -12.55 -2.91
N ALA A 58 -13.73 -12.68 -1.67
CA ALA A 58 -14.19 -13.66 -0.70
C ALA A 58 -15.42 -13.23 0.09
N GLY A 59 -15.79 -11.94 0.05
CA GLY A 59 -16.85 -11.35 0.87
C GLY A 59 -16.44 -11.14 2.34
N ILE A 60 -15.15 -10.93 2.58
CA ILE A 60 -14.56 -10.60 3.89
C ILE A 60 -14.20 -9.12 3.91
N GLN A 61 -14.47 -8.43 5.01
CA GLN A 61 -14.11 -7.03 5.19
C GLN A 61 -12.59 -6.89 5.39
N PRO A 62 -11.86 -6.18 4.51
CA PRO A 62 -10.42 -5.91 4.67
C PRO A 62 -10.19 -4.79 5.68
N ILE A 63 -9.21 -4.97 6.57
CA ILE A 63 -8.74 -3.95 7.50
C ILE A 63 -7.26 -3.68 7.20
N PRO A 64 -6.92 -2.64 6.42
CA PRO A 64 -5.54 -2.27 6.18
C PRO A 64 -4.87 -1.77 7.46
N GLY A 65 -3.64 -2.22 7.68
CA GLY A 65 -2.81 -1.82 8.79
C GLY A 65 -1.34 -2.05 8.51
N CYS A 66 -0.53 -1.80 9.50
CA CYS A 66 0.90 -2.06 9.49
C CYS A 66 1.42 -2.20 10.93
N GLU A 67 2.35 -3.11 11.16
CA GLU A 67 3.15 -3.14 12.36
C GLU A 67 4.35 -2.23 12.17
N PHE A 68 4.29 -1.04 12.72
CA PHE A 68 5.35 -0.06 12.63
C PHE A 68 6.46 -0.31 13.66
N TYR A 69 7.68 0.07 13.29
CA TYR A 69 8.79 0.23 14.22
C TYR A 69 8.78 1.67 14.74
N ILE A 70 8.56 1.87 16.05
CA ILE A 70 8.59 3.19 16.68
C ILE A 70 9.88 3.42 17.45
N SER A 71 10.55 4.55 17.17
CA SER A 71 11.79 4.95 17.85
C SER A 71 11.48 5.99 18.93
N PRO A 72 11.66 5.68 20.23
CA PRO A 72 11.43 6.65 21.29
C PRO A 72 12.45 7.80 21.30
N ALA A 73 13.63 7.59 20.73
CA ALA A 73 14.67 8.62 20.62
C ALA A 73 14.59 9.47 19.34
N GLY A 74 13.49 9.33 18.58
CA GLY A 74 13.25 10.02 17.31
C GLY A 74 13.74 9.22 16.09
N ARG A 75 13.00 9.35 14.98
CA ARG A 75 13.24 8.59 13.73
C ARG A 75 14.58 8.92 13.07
N ALA A 76 15.05 10.16 13.21
CA ALA A 76 16.33 10.60 12.64
C ALA A 76 17.56 10.10 13.41
N ASN A 77 17.38 9.62 14.65
CA ASN A 77 18.48 9.15 15.49
C ASN A 77 19.01 7.79 14.98
N LYS A 78 20.27 7.77 14.52
CA LYS A 78 20.97 6.57 14.02
C LYS A 78 22.01 6.03 15.02
N ASP A 79 21.85 6.33 16.31
CA ASP A 79 22.67 5.75 17.34
C ASP A 79 22.42 4.23 17.43
N PRO A 80 23.47 3.37 17.40
CA PRO A 80 23.32 1.92 17.52
C PRO A 80 22.64 1.45 18.83
N GLY A 81 22.69 2.27 19.89
CA GLY A 81 21.98 2.05 21.15
C GLY A 81 20.49 2.38 21.10
N ASN A 82 20.03 3.04 20.05
CA ASN A 82 18.64 3.43 19.94
C ASN A 82 17.76 2.24 19.60
N ARG A 83 16.98 1.78 20.57
CA ARG A 83 16.01 0.70 20.41
C ARG A 83 14.78 1.21 19.66
N TYR A 84 14.09 0.31 18.99
CA TYR A 84 12.75 0.52 18.45
C TYR A 84 11.80 -0.50 19.08
N TYR A 85 10.51 -0.17 19.06
CA TYR A 85 9.44 -1.05 19.53
C TYR A 85 8.44 -1.26 18.40
N HIS A 86 7.59 -2.27 18.54
CA HIS A 86 6.49 -2.52 17.62
C HIS A 86 5.26 -1.71 18.04
N LEU A 87 4.48 -1.29 17.06
CA LEU A 87 3.21 -0.59 17.24
C LEU A 87 2.26 -0.95 16.11
N ILE A 88 1.07 -1.45 16.45
CA ILE A 88 0.07 -1.77 15.43
C ILE A 88 -0.83 -0.56 15.17
N LEU A 89 -0.96 -0.20 13.90
CA LEU A 89 -1.90 0.81 13.44
C LEU A 89 -2.83 0.23 12.37
N LEU A 90 -4.14 0.45 12.54
CA LEU A 90 -5.19 0.00 11.61
C LEU A 90 -5.96 1.19 11.06
N ALA A 91 -6.29 1.19 9.78
CA ALA A 91 -7.11 2.23 9.16
C ALA A 91 -8.59 2.03 9.46
N MET A 92 -9.24 3.03 10.04
CA MET A 92 -10.68 3.06 10.24
C MET A 92 -11.43 3.52 8.99
N ASN A 93 -10.83 4.40 8.21
CA ASN A 93 -11.45 5.07 7.08
C ASN A 93 -10.37 5.53 6.08
N ASP A 94 -10.78 6.23 5.03
CA ASP A 94 -9.90 6.75 3.99
C ASP A 94 -8.80 7.67 4.55
N LYS A 95 -9.12 8.58 5.48
CA LYS A 95 -8.13 9.44 6.14
C LYS A 95 -7.07 8.62 6.88
N GLY A 96 -7.50 7.57 7.61
CA GLY A 96 -6.59 6.65 8.29
C GLY A 96 -5.69 5.90 7.31
N TYR A 97 -6.24 5.46 6.18
CA TYR A 97 -5.44 4.79 5.15
C TYR A 97 -4.36 5.70 4.55
N HIS A 98 -4.71 6.96 4.23
CA HIS A 98 -3.73 7.95 3.79
C HIS A 98 -2.67 8.22 4.86
N ASN A 99 -3.07 8.32 6.12
CA ASN A 99 -2.12 8.50 7.22
C ASN A 99 -1.20 7.28 7.41
N LEU A 100 -1.66 6.03 7.17
CA LEU A 100 -0.78 4.85 7.14
C LEU A 100 0.26 4.97 6.01
N MET A 101 -0.14 5.38 4.82
CA MET A 101 0.78 5.57 3.68
C MET A 101 1.81 6.65 3.96
N GLU A 102 1.41 7.78 4.56
CA GLU A 102 2.32 8.86 4.96
C GLU A 102 3.32 8.38 6.03
N LEU A 103 2.84 7.73 7.09
CA LEU A 103 3.71 7.16 8.14
C LEU A 103 4.68 6.13 7.56
N ASN A 104 4.20 5.28 6.65
CA ASN A 104 5.05 4.29 5.98
C ASN A 104 6.13 4.98 5.12
N SER A 105 5.77 6.01 4.34
CA SER A 105 6.71 6.80 3.55
C SER A 105 7.74 7.51 4.42
N ILE A 106 7.32 8.18 5.48
CA ILE A 106 8.21 8.82 6.47
C ILE A 106 9.19 7.83 7.07
N SER A 107 8.73 6.61 7.40
CA SER A 107 9.58 5.58 8.01
C SER A 107 10.75 5.16 7.11
N TYR A 108 10.53 5.12 5.79
CA TYR A 108 11.56 4.78 4.81
C TYR A 108 12.44 5.97 4.41
N LEU A 109 11.86 7.14 4.20
CA LEU A 109 12.57 8.32 3.71
C LEU A 109 13.40 9.02 4.80
N GLU A 110 12.87 9.09 6.01
CA GLU A 110 13.48 9.84 7.12
C GLU A 110 13.99 8.93 8.24
N GLY A 111 13.28 7.82 8.51
CA GLY A 111 13.48 6.98 9.68
C GLY A 111 14.29 5.70 9.46
N PHE A 112 14.73 5.42 8.23
CA PHE A 112 15.40 4.16 7.94
C PHE A 112 16.79 4.06 8.58
N TYR A 113 16.89 3.12 9.52
CA TYR A 113 18.16 2.68 10.11
C TYR A 113 17.99 1.24 10.61
N TYR A 114 18.49 0.26 9.86
CA TYR A 114 18.21 -1.17 9.91
C TYR A 114 16.74 -1.53 9.71
N LYS A 115 15.80 -0.77 10.25
CA LYS A 115 14.34 -0.88 10.06
C LYS A 115 13.74 0.48 9.70
N PRO A 116 12.60 0.50 8.97
CA PRO A 116 11.87 1.72 8.71
C PRO A 116 11.13 2.17 9.98
N ARG A 117 11.54 3.30 10.58
CA ARG A 117 11.06 3.73 11.90
C ARG A 117 10.27 5.02 11.81
N ILE A 118 9.19 5.06 12.57
CA ILE A 118 8.46 6.29 12.89
C ILE A 118 8.80 6.75 14.32
N ASP A 119 8.26 7.88 14.74
CA ASP A 119 8.36 8.42 16.08
C ASP A 119 7.08 9.12 16.54
N GLU A 120 7.07 9.61 17.77
CA GLU A 120 5.93 10.33 18.34
C GLU A 120 5.53 11.57 17.54
N GLU A 121 6.50 12.29 16.96
CA GLU A 121 6.24 13.49 16.17
C GLU A 121 5.42 13.14 14.92
N ALA A 122 5.83 12.11 14.18
CA ALA A 122 5.08 11.63 13.04
C ALA A 122 3.67 11.15 13.42
N LEU A 123 3.55 10.39 14.54
CA LEU A 123 2.26 9.93 15.04
C LEU A 123 1.31 11.07 15.40
N LYS A 124 1.80 12.15 16.04
CA LYS A 124 0.96 13.32 16.39
C LYS A 124 0.31 13.95 15.17
N VAL A 125 1.03 13.97 14.04
CA VAL A 125 0.53 14.55 12.79
C VAL A 125 -0.42 13.62 12.05
N HIS A 126 -0.18 12.31 12.12
CA HIS A 126 -0.85 11.31 11.28
C HIS A 126 -1.70 10.29 12.06
N SER A 127 -2.21 10.63 13.26
CA SER A 127 -3.02 9.72 14.10
C SER A 127 -4.50 9.70 13.76
N GLU A 128 -5.01 10.66 12.99
CA GLU A 128 -6.44 10.77 12.66
C GLU A 128 -6.88 9.56 11.80
N GLY A 129 -8.05 9.00 12.13
CA GLY A 129 -8.62 7.85 11.39
C GLY A 129 -7.88 6.53 11.62
N LEU A 130 -6.96 6.46 12.60
CA LEU A 130 -6.24 5.25 12.96
C LEU A 130 -6.70 4.68 14.31
N ILE A 131 -6.78 3.36 14.39
CA ILE A 131 -6.78 2.60 15.64
C ILE A 131 -5.35 2.21 15.95
N CYS A 132 -4.96 2.30 17.22
CA CYS A 132 -3.63 1.96 17.71
C CYS A 132 -3.73 0.82 18.73
N MET A 133 -2.87 -0.19 18.59
CA MET A 133 -2.74 -1.29 19.56
C MET A 133 -1.28 -1.38 20.02
N SER A 134 -1.08 -1.81 21.29
CA SER A 134 0.24 -1.78 21.95
C SER A 134 1.25 -2.82 21.43
N ALA A 135 0.87 -3.62 20.44
CA ALA A 135 1.62 -4.68 19.79
C ALA A 135 1.99 -5.88 20.71
N CYS A 136 2.83 -6.78 20.18
CA CYS A 136 3.29 -8.01 20.82
C CYS A 136 4.31 -7.75 21.96
N LEU A 137 5.06 -8.78 22.38
CA LEU A 137 6.15 -8.64 23.36
C LEU A 137 7.18 -7.58 22.95
N ALA A 138 7.36 -7.31 21.66
CA ALA A 138 8.27 -6.27 21.17
C ALA A 138 7.70 -4.84 21.26
N GLY A 139 6.45 -4.67 21.71
CA GLY A 139 5.85 -3.37 21.96
C GLY A 139 6.48 -2.62 23.13
N GLU A 140 6.37 -1.28 23.12
CA GLU A 140 6.98 -0.43 24.15
C GLU A 140 6.40 -0.70 25.55
N ILE A 141 5.09 -0.83 25.66
CA ILE A 141 4.40 -1.08 26.93
C ILE A 141 4.77 -2.45 27.50
N PRO A 142 4.66 -3.58 26.75
CA PRO A 142 5.08 -4.89 27.24
C PRO A 142 6.54 -4.91 27.67
N GLN A 143 7.45 -4.32 26.90
CA GLN A 143 8.88 -4.28 27.22
C GLN A 143 9.19 -3.53 28.51
N LYS A 144 8.55 -2.37 28.73
CA LYS A 144 8.70 -1.62 29.97
C LYS A 144 8.19 -2.41 31.19
N LEU A 145 7.04 -3.08 31.06
CA LEU A 145 6.47 -3.90 32.13
C LEU A 145 7.33 -5.13 32.44
N LEU A 146 7.92 -5.79 31.41
CA LEU A 146 8.82 -6.93 31.59
C LEU A 146 10.12 -6.55 32.31
N ASN A 147 10.61 -5.34 32.10
CA ASN A 147 11.84 -4.84 32.69
C ASN A 147 11.62 -4.05 33.99
N ASP A 148 10.41 -4.15 34.58
CA ASP A 148 9.99 -3.48 35.82
C ASP A 148 10.02 -1.93 35.78
N TYR A 149 9.99 -1.32 34.59
CA TYR A 149 9.83 0.13 34.38
C TYR A 149 8.35 0.51 34.42
N ILE A 150 7.70 0.25 35.56
CA ILE A 150 6.23 0.34 35.69
C ILE A 150 5.72 1.75 35.45
N ASP A 151 6.32 2.75 36.10
CA ASP A 151 5.89 4.15 35.98
C ASP A 151 6.00 4.65 34.54
N GLU A 152 7.09 4.30 33.85
CA GLU A 152 7.27 4.65 32.45
C GLU A 152 6.27 3.97 31.52
N ALA A 153 5.88 2.72 31.82
CA ALA A 153 4.84 2.02 31.08
C ALA A 153 3.48 2.73 31.22
N TYR A 154 3.13 3.16 32.43
CA TYR A 154 1.90 3.91 32.70
C TYR A 154 1.91 5.30 32.03
N GLU A 155 3.01 6.04 32.11
CA GLU A 155 3.16 7.32 31.44
C GLU A 155 3.01 7.21 29.93
N LYS A 156 3.64 6.20 29.32
CA LYS A 156 3.56 5.96 27.88
C LYS A 156 2.15 5.54 27.46
N ALA A 157 1.48 4.67 28.22
CA ALA A 157 0.11 4.26 27.94
C ALA A 157 -0.88 5.44 28.04
N LYS A 158 -0.68 6.36 29.00
CA LYS A 158 -1.44 7.61 29.08
C LYS A 158 -1.23 8.48 27.86
N TRP A 159 0.02 8.62 27.40
CA TRP A 159 0.35 9.39 26.20
C TRP A 159 -0.38 8.84 24.96
N TYR A 160 -0.37 7.50 24.75
CA TYR A 160 -1.13 6.90 23.65
C TYR A 160 -2.64 7.12 23.82
N LYS A 161 -3.17 6.98 25.04
CA LYS A 161 -4.58 7.24 25.33
C LYS A 161 -4.96 8.70 25.05
N GLU A 162 -4.12 9.66 25.38
CA GLU A 162 -4.34 11.08 25.09
C GLU A 162 -4.35 11.35 23.57
N LEU A 163 -3.46 10.70 22.81
CA LEU A 163 -3.34 10.89 21.36
C LEU A 163 -4.50 10.23 20.60
N PHE A 164 -4.85 9.00 20.95
CA PHE A 164 -5.82 8.19 20.19
C PHE A 164 -7.22 8.16 20.82
N GLY A 165 -7.38 8.56 22.09
CA GLY A 165 -8.66 8.53 22.79
C GLY A 165 -9.19 7.11 22.93
N ASP A 166 -10.43 6.90 22.49
CA ASP A 166 -11.15 5.60 22.46
C ASP A 166 -10.66 4.65 21.35
N ARG A 167 -9.68 5.07 20.56
CA ARG A 167 -9.06 4.31 19.49
C ARG A 167 -7.74 3.62 19.91
N TYR A 168 -7.36 3.73 21.18
CA TYR A 168 -6.20 3.04 21.74
C TYR A 168 -6.60 1.79 22.51
N TYR A 169 -5.91 0.69 22.27
CA TYR A 169 -6.14 -0.61 22.89
C TYR A 169 -4.83 -1.20 23.42
N ILE A 170 -4.91 -1.80 24.62
CA ILE A 170 -3.83 -2.66 25.10
C ILE A 170 -4.03 -4.05 24.49
N GLU A 171 -3.07 -4.48 23.68
CA GLU A 171 -3.03 -5.78 23.04
C GLU A 171 -2.55 -6.84 24.02
N ILE A 172 -3.23 -7.97 24.07
CA ILE A 172 -2.86 -9.12 24.88
C ILE A 172 -2.72 -10.37 23.99
N GLN A 173 -1.66 -11.13 24.22
CA GLN A 173 -1.34 -12.34 23.48
C GLN A 173 -1.04 -13.48 24.46
N ASN A 174 -1.20 -14.72 23.98
CA ASN A 174 -0.84 -15.91 24.76
C ASN A 174 -0.42 -17.06 23.82
N HIS A 175 0.86 -17.19 23.60
CA HIS A 175 1.47 -18.30 22.86
C HIS A 175 2.14 -19.29 23.80
N PHE A 176 1.80 -19.28 25.09
CA PHE A 176 2.43 -20.09 26.15
C PHE A 176 3.93 -19.81 26.34
N ILE A 177 4.38 -18.62 25.96
CA ILE A 177 5.74 -18.13 26.19
C ILE A 177 5.84 -17.61 27.63
N PRO A 178 6.91 -17.94 28.39
CA PRO A 178 7.05 -17.50 29.78
C PRO A 178 6.93 -15.98 29.96
N GLU A 179 7.51 -15.20 29.07
CA GLU A 179 7.49 -13.74 29.10
C GLU A 179 6.06 -13.18 28.91
N GLU A 180 5.26 -13.77 28.01
CA GLU A 180 3.86 -13.41 27.84
C GLU A 180 3.03 -13.74 29.09
N THR A 181 3.25 -14.93 29.63
CA THR A 181 2.57 -15.37 30.87
C THR A 181 2.86 -14.41 32.03
N ALA A 182 4.09 -13.88 32.11
CA ALA A 182 4.49 -12.93 33.14
C ALA A 182 3.93 -11.53 32.92
N VAL A 183 3.85 -11.06 31.67
CA VAL A 183 3.45 -9.68 31.36
C VAL A 183 1.94 -9.50 31.21
N LEU A 184 1.21 -10.53 30.77
CA LEU A 184 -0.23 -10.47 30.50
C LEU A 184 -1.06 -9.92 31.69
N PRO A 185 -0.90 -10.40 32.94
CA PRO A 185 -1.63 -9.84 34.07
C PRO A 185 -1.30 -8.37 34.34
N ARG A 186 -0.05 -7.95 34.08
CA ARG A 186 0.43 -6.58 34.25
C ARG A 186 -0.18 -5.66 33.20
N LEU A 187 -0.28 -6.12 31.92
CA LEU A 187 -0.96 -5.42 30.81
C LEU A 187 -2.45 -5.19 31.13
N VAL A 188 -3.13 -6.25 31.56
CA VAL A 188 -4.54 -6.16 31.94
C VAL A 188 -4.73 -5.20 33.11
N LYS A 189 -3.86 -5.26 34.15
CA LYS A 189 -3.92 -4.33 35.27
C LYS A 189 -3.74 -2.88 34.80
N LEU A 190 -2.71 -2.59 34.02
CA LEU A 190 -2.45 -1.25 33.47
C LEU A 190 -3.65 -0.75 32.65
N ALA A 191 -4.21 -1.60 31.79
CA ALA A 191 -5.37 -1.27 30.98
C ALA A 191 -6.58 -0.89 31.84
N ARG A 192 -6.89 -1.68 32.88
CA ARG A 192 -8.00 -1.42 33.81
C ARG A 192 -7.77 -0.15 34.66
N ASP A 193 -6.55 0.04 35.17
CA ASP A 193 -6.20 1.23 35.96
C ASP A 193 -6.32 2.53 35.17
N LEU A 194 -6.07 2.47 33.86
CA LEU A 194 -6.13 3.62 32.95
C LEU A 194 -7.42 3.70 32.14
N ASP A 195 -8.37 2.80 32.35
CA ASP A 195 -9.60 2.71 31.55
C ASP A 195 -9.29 2.69 30.04
N ILE A 196 -8.39 1.79 29.63
CA ILE A 196 -8.05 1.49 28.24
C ILE A 196 -8.63 0.11 27.91
N PRO A 197 -9.38 -0.07 26.82
CA PRO A 197 -9.87 -1.37 26.42
C PRO A 197 -8.73 -2.32 26.06
N ILE A 198 -8.89 -3.62 26.38
CA ILE A 198 -7.97 -4.68 25.96
C ILE A 198 -8.47 -5.35 24.69
N VAL A 199 -7.56 -5.87 23.87
CA VAL A 199 -7.88 -6.65 22.65
C VAL A 199 -6.98 -7.88 22.55
N ALA A 200 -7.56 -9.03 22.20
CA ALA A 200 -6.82 -10.27 22.03
C ALA A 200 -6.37 -10.43 20.58
N THR A 201 -5.10 -10.77 20.36
CA THR A 201 -4.55 -11.11 19.04
C THR A 201 -3.70 -12.37 19.10
N ASN A 202 -3.28 -12.89 17.95
CA ASN A 202 -2.45 -14.09 17.89
C ASN A 202 -1.17 -13.92 17.06
N ASP A 203 -0.84 -12.71 16.63
CA ASP A 203 0.43 -12.42 15.93
C ASP A 203 0.78 -13.50 14.87
N ILE A 204 -0.16 -13.71 13.94
CA ILE A 204 -0.14 -14.85 13.04
C ILE A 204 1.01 -14.73 12.05
N HIS A 205 1.83 -15.78 11.93
CA HIS A 205 2.94 -15.86 10.98
C HIS A 205 2.77 -17.00 9.97
N TYR A 206 1.84 -17.93 10.19
CA TYR A 206 1.51 -19.04 9.28
C TYR A 206 0.07 -19.48 9.47
N ILE A 207 -0.47 -20.26 8.52
CA ILE A 207 -1.89 -20.59 8.46
C ILE A 207 -2.27 -21.73 9.38
N ASP A 208 -1.67 -22.90 9.19
CA ASP A 208 -1.98 -24.11 9.96
C ASP A 208 -0.87 -24.42 10.96
N LYS A 209 -1.21 -25.00 12.09
CA LYS A 209 -0.22 -25.36 13.14
C LYS A 209 0.92 -26.24 12.61
N SER A 210 0.65 -27.07 11.60
CA SER A 210 1.66 -27.91 10.93
C SER A 210 2.71 -27.13 10.16
N ASP A 211 2.43 -25.86 9.78
CA ASP A 211 3.33 -25.00 8.98
C ASP A 211 4.51 -24.47 9.78
N HIS A 212 4.48 -24.61 11.10
CA HIS A 212 5.55 -24.17 11.99
C HIS A 212 6.95 -24.67 11.56
N ASN A 213 7.04 -25.90 11.04
CA ASN A 213 8.32 -26.45 10.57
C ASN A 213 8.85 -25.75 9.30
N ALA A 214 7.95 -25.39 8.37
CA ALA A 214 8.30 -24.62 7.18
C ALA A 214 8.66 -23.17 7.55
N HIS A 215 7.92 -22.58 8.48
CA HIS A 215 8.21 -21.27 9.05
C HIS A 215 9.59 -21.22 9.73
N ASP A 216 9.97 -22.24 10.51
CA ASP A 216 11.31 -22.32 11.12
C ASP A 216 12.44 -22.38 10.08
N VAL A 217 12.20 -22.98 8.91
CA VAL A 217 13.15 -22.93 7.77
C VAL A 217 13.23 -21.53 7.18
N LEU A 218 12.09 -20.85 7.03
CA LEU A 218 12.04 -19.45 6.55
C LEU A 218 12.87 -18.53 7.45
N LEU A 219 12.74 -18.65 8.77
CA LEU A 219 13.57 -17.91 9.74
C LEU A 219 15.07 -18.20 9.57
N CYS A 220 15.44 -19.46 9.27
CA CYS A 220 16.83 -19.80 8.97
C CYS A 220 17.35 -19.10 7.71
N ILE A 221 16.53 -19.01 6.65
CA ILE A 221 16.88 -18.27 5.43
C ILE A 221 17.08 -16.79 5.75
N GLY A 222 16.14 -16.17 6.47
CA GLY A 222 16.16 -14.74 6.84
C GLY A 222 17.36 -14.35 7.70
N THR A 223 17.85 -15.26 8.54
CA THR A 223 18.97 -15.01 9.46
C THR A 223 20.30 -15.60 8.98
N VAL A 224 20.33 -16.20 7.79
CA VAL A 224 21.51 -16.88 7.22
C VAL A 224 22.06 -17.95 8.18
N LYS A 225 21.18 -18.71 8.79
CA LYS A 225 21.48 -19.79 9.74
C LYS A 225 21.00 -21.14 9.20
N LYS A 226 21.48 -22.22 9.80
CA LYS A 226 21.02 -23.58 9.54
C LYS A 226 20.07 -24.04 10.64
N LYS A 227 19.14 -24.95 10.33
CA LYS A 227 18.20 -25.51 11.30
C LYS A 227 18.93 -26.26 12.45
N SER A 228 20.14 -26.77 12.19
CA SER A 228 21.02 -27.41 13.19
C SER A 228 21.71 -26.45 14.15
N ASP A 229 21.76 -25.14 13.81
CA ASP A 229 22.46 -24.17 14.65
C ASP A 229 21.67 -23.93 15.94
N THR A 230 22.37 -23.86 17.07
CA THR A 230 21.75 -23.62 18.38
C THR A 230 21.56 -22.14 18.68
N ASP A 231 22.45 -21.30 18.12
CA ASP A 231 22.40 -19.84 18.24
C ASP A 231 21.71 -19.26 17.02
N ARG A 232 20.37 -19.30 16.99
CA ARG A 232 19.55 -18.74 15.93
C ARG A 232 18.19 -18.29 16.42
N MET A 233 17.57 -17.38 15.67
CA MET A 233 16.18 -17.01 15.88
C MET A 233 15.26 -18.21 15.62
N ARG A 234 14.32 -18.42 16.52
CA ARG A 234 13.23 -19.39 16.40
C ARG A 234 12.04 -18.94 17.23
N PHE A 235 10.85 -19.29 16.82
CA PHE A 235 9.68 -19.12 17.66
C PHE A 235 9.66 -20.25 18.71
N GLN A 236 9.38 -19.88 19.96
CA GLN A 236 9.48 -20.82 21.08
C GLN A 236 8.36 -21.87 21.08
N THR A 237 7.23 -21.57 20.44
CA THR A 237 6.04 -22.42 20.39
C THR A 237 5.46 -22.50 18.98
N GLU A 238 4.51 -23.41 18.75
CA GLU A 238 3.82 -23.62 17.48
C GLU A 238 2.49 -22.84 17.42
N GLU A 239 2.31 -21.81 18.26
CA GLU A 239 1.01 -21.20 18.50
C GLU A 239 0.71 -19.98 17.61
N PHE A 240 1.59 -19.61 16.69
CA PHE A 240 1.47 -18.45 15.81
C PHE A 240 0.67 -18.75 14.53
N TYR A 241 -0.22 -19.73 14.57
CA TYR A 241 -1.11 -20.07 13.45
C TYR A 241 -2.46 -19.37 13.55
N MET A 242 -3.24 -19.42 12.46
CA MET A 242 -4.56 -18.80 12.40
C MET A 242 -5.59 -19.63 13.15
N LYS A 243 -5.81 -19.28 14.42
CA LYS A 243 -6.79 -19.93 15.31
C LYS A 243 -8.22 -19.57 14.94
N SER A 244 -9.15 -20.50 15.18
CA SER A 244 -10.59 -20.20 15.11
C SER A 244 -11.05 -19.26 16.24
N GLY A 245 -12.22 -18.63 16.08
CA GLY A 245 -12.79 -17.80 17.12
C GLY A 245 -13.07 -18.57 18.41
N ASP A 246 -13.43 -19.86 18.34
CA ASP A 246 -13.65 -20.69 19.51
C ASP A 246 -12.35 -20.99 20.26
N GLU A 247 -11.25 -21.31 19.53
CA GLU A 247 -9.91 -21.48 20.13
C GLU A 247 -9.44 -20.18 20.83
N MET A 248 -9.64 -19.02 20.19
CA MET A 248 -9.30 -17.73 20.79
C MET A 248 -10.14 -17.43 22.03
N ALA A 249 -11.46 -17.71 22.00
CA ALA A 249 -12.34 -17.52 23.15
C ALA A 249 -11.95 -18.42 24.33
N ASP A 250 -11.59 -19.68 24.08
CA ASP A 250 -11.10 -20.60 25.11
C ASP A 250 -9.78 -20.11 25.72
N LEU A 251 -8.85 -19.65 24.86
CA LEU A 251 -7.54 -19.14 25.28
C LEU A 251 -7.64 -17.90 26.15
N PHE A 252 -8.58 -17.01 25.84
CA PHE A 252 -8.83 -15.77 26.57
C PHE A 252 -10.11 -15.79 27.42
N SER A 253 -10.54 -16.98 27.89
CA SER A 253 -11.78 -17.15 28.65
C SER A 253 -11.88 -16.29 29.92
N LYS A 254 -10.75 -15.86 30.48
CA LYS A 254 -10.66 -14.91 31.59
C LYS A 254 -10.90 -13.43 31.18
N TYR A 255 -10.84 -13.14 29.88
CA TYR A 255 -10.90 -11.79 29.32
C TYR A 255 -11.84 -11.75 28.11
N PRO A 256 -13.14 -12.07 28.28
CA PRO A 256 -14.06 -12.16 27.14
C PRO A 256 -14.24 -10.84 26.42
N ASP A 257 -14.10 -9.71 27.10
CA ASP A 257 -14.11 -8.37 26.51
C ASP A 257 -12.98 -8.13 25.51
N ALA A 258 -11.84 -8.80 25.68
CA ALA A 258 -10.74 -8.72 24.71
C ALA A 258 -11.10 -9.39 23.36
N ILE A 259 -11.92 -10.44 23.40
CA ILE A 259 -12.47 -11.11 22.21
C ILE A 259 -13.53 -10.24 21.55
N GLU A 260 -14.50 -9.75 22.31
CA GLU A 260 -15.56 -8.86 21.80
C GLU A 260 -14.99 -7.59 21.14
N ASN A 261 -13.92 -7.04 21.70
CA ASN A 261 -13.30 -5.83 21.18
C ASN A 261 -12.68 -6.03 19.79
N THR A 262 -12.32 -7.24 19.38
CA THR A 262 -11.85 -7.50 18.01
C THR A 262 -12.94 -7.21 16.98
N VAL A 263 -14.17 -7.60 17.27
CA VAL A 263 -15.36 -7.36 16.43
C VAL A 263 -15.71 -5.87 16.44
N LYS A 264 -15.73 -5.22 17.62
CA LYS A 264 -15.99 -3.78 17.74
C LYS A 264 -14.98 -2.93 16.98
N ILE A 265 -13.70 -3.34 16.96
CA ILE A 265 -12.66 -2.69 16.13
C ILE A 265 -12.98 -2.86 14.66
N ALA A 266 -13.31 -4.07 14.21
CA ALA A 266 -13.64 -4.34 12.82
C ALA A 266 -14.87 -3.54 12.36
N GLU A 267 -15.90 -3.41 13.18
CA GLU A 267 -17.09 -2.60 12.88
C GLU A 267 -16.78 -1.10 12.71
N ARG A 268 -15.69 -0.61 13.32
CA ARG A 268 -15.21 0.77 13.18
C ARG A 268 -14.36 0.98 11.93
N CYS A 269 -13.88 -0.07 11.30
CA CYS A 269 -12.98 -0.02 10.14
C CYS A 269 -13.78 -0.07 8.83
N ASN A 270 -14.40 1.03 8.44
CA ASN A 270 -15.19 1.16 7.22
C ASN A 270 -14.37 1.86 6.13
N PHE A 271 -13.56 1.10 5.44
CA PHE A 271 -12.63 1.59 4.42
C PHE A 271 -12.98 1.04 3.03
N LYS A 272 -12.89 1.90 2.03
CA LYS A 272 -13.09 1.52 0.63
C LYS A 272 -12.06 2.20 -0.26
N ILE A 273 -11.26 1.40 -0.96
CA ILE A 273 -10.38 1.95 -2.00
C ILE A 273 -11.20 2.29 -3.23
N GLU A 274 -11.20 3.57 -3.61
CA GLU A 274 -11.76 4.02 -4.86
C GLU A 274 -10.71 3.91 -5.98
N PHE A 275 -11.11 3.40 -7.13
CA PHE A 275 -10.28 3.35 -8.33
C PHE A 275 -10.81 4.41 -9.31
N PRO A 276 -10.40 5.67 -9.16
CA PRO A 276 -10.74 6.71 -10.12
C PRO A 276 -10.06 6.35 -11.43
N GLY A 277 -10.58 6.17 -12.49
CA GLY A 277 -9.94 5.87 -13.78
C GLY A 277 -8.55 6.52 -13.95
N PRO A 278 -7.95 6.47 -15.13
CA PRO A 278 -6.61 7.01 -15.36
C PRO A 278 -6.51 8.48 -14.97
N LEU A 279 -5.59 8.80 -14.05
CA LEU A 279 -5.29 10.17 -13.64
C LEU A 279 -4.17 10.72 -14.55
N LEU A 280 -4.57 11.53 -15.54
CA LEU A 280 -3.62 12.27 -16.35
C LEU A 280 -3.36 13.66 -15.74
N PRO A 281 -2.11 14.17 -15.84
CA PRO A 281 -1.83 15.56 -15.48
C PRO A 281 -2.66 16.54 -16.30
N SER A 282 -2.95 17.71 -15.75
CA SER A 282 -3.54 18.80 -16.50
C SER A 282 -2.53 19.39 -17.50
N VAL A 283 -3.00 19.78 -18.66
CA VAL A 283 -2.18 20.45 -19.67
C VAL A 283 -2.48 21.93 -19.65
N ASP A 284 -1.45 22.76 -19.58
CA ASP A 284 -1.59 24.20 -19.74
C ASP A 284 -1.91 24.52 -21.21
N VAL A 285 -3.12 25.01 -21.44
CA VAL A 285 -3.58 25.45 -22.77
C VAL A 285 -3.32 26.93 -22.92
N PRO A 286 -2.59 27.35 -23.99
CA PRO A 286 -2.40 28.76 -24.27
C PRO A 286 -3.75 29.52 -24.40
N PRO A 287 -3.82 30.79 -23.93
CA PRO A 287 -5.08 31.52 -23.80
C PRO A 287 -5.83 31.79 -25.13
N GLU A 288 -5.16 31.65 -26.27
CA GLU A 288 -5.76 31.75 -27.61
C GLU A 288 -6.59 30.52 -28.01
N TYR A 289 -6.51 29.43 -27.28
CA TYR A 289 -7.27 28.19 -27.51
C TYR A 289 -8.28 27.96 -26.40
N LYS A 290 -9.44 27.45 -26.74
CA LYS A 290 -10.52 27.22 -25.78
C LYS A 290 -10.25 26.04 -24.84
N ASP A 291 -9.67 24.97 -25.38
CA ASP A 291 -9.44 23.72 -24.68
C ASP A 291 -8.29 22.91 -25.34
N THR A 292 -7.93 21.78 -24.72
CA THR A 292 -6.90 20.85 -25.21
C THR A 292 -7.22 20.31 -26.61
N LYS A 293 -8.48 20.16 -26.97
CA LYS A 293 -8.95 19.64 -28.28
C LYS A 293 -8.64 20.62 -29.39
N GLU A 294 -8.98 21.88 -29.16
CA GLU A 294 -8.69 22.96 -30.13
C GLU A 294 -7.20 23.17 -30.27
N TYR A 295 -6.47 23.13 -29.15
CA TYR A 295 -5.01 23.27 -29.14
C TYR A 295 -4.32 22.14 -29.90
N LEU A 296 -4.65 20.88 -29.65
CA LEU A 296 -4.08 19.74 -30.38
C LEU A 296 -4.43 19.81 -31.88
N THR A 297 -5.67 20.18 -32.21
CA THR A 297 -6.08 20.31 -33.61
C THR A 297 -5.26 21.37 -34.34
N ALA A 298 -5.13 22.56 -33.75
CA ALA A 298 -4.33 23.63 -34.34
C ALA A 298 -2.86 23.23 -34.54
N LEU A 299 -2.22 22.62 -33.52
CA LEU A 299 -0.85 22.14 -33.61
C LEU A 299 -0.69 21.07 -34.70
N SER A 300 -1.66 20.20 -34.86
CA SER A 300 -1.63 19.12 -35.87
C SER A 300 -1.68 19.69 -37.29
N TRP A 301 -2.55 20.68 -37.54
CA TRP A 301 -2.61 21.34 -38.85
C TRP A 301 -1.37 22.17 -39.17
N GLN A 302 -0.84 22.92 -38.17
CA GLN A 302 0.43 23.64 -38.32
C GLN A 302 1.59 22.68 -38.60
N GLY A 303 1.60 21.54 -37.91
CA GLY A 303 2.58 20.50 -38.12
C GLY A 303 2.49 19.83 -39.49
N LEU A 304 1.30 19.63 -40.01
CA LEU A 304 1.09 19.08 -41.34
C LEU A 304 1.73 19.99 -42.41
N GLU A 305 1.54 21.27 -42.33
CA GLU A 305 2.15 22.25 -43.27
C GLU A 305 3.69 22.23 -43.15
N ARG A 306 4.20 22.13 -41.95
CA ARG A 306 5.66 22.06 -41.70
C ARG A 306 6.29 20.76 -42.19
N ARG A 307 5.62 19.62 -41.99
CA ARG A 307 6.13 18.29 -42.34
C ARG A 307 6.00 17.97 -43.85
N TYR A 308 4.99 18.55 -44.53
CA TYR A 308 4.73 18.34 -45.96
C TYR A 308 4.63 19.67 -46.70
N PRO A 309 5.74 20.41 -46.83
CA PRO A 309 5.73 21.71 -47.49
C PRO A 309 5.26 21.57 -48.94
N GLY A 310 4.32 22.42 -49.33
CA GLY A 310 3.74 22.41 -50.72
C GLY A 310 2.70 21.33 -50.99
N TYR A 311 2.27 20.55 -50.00
CA TYR A 311 1.28 19.47 -50.18
C TYR A 311 -0.07 20.01 -50.73
N LYS A 312 -0.39 21.28 -50.51
CA LYS A 312 -1.63 21.94 -50.99
C LYS A 312 -1.64 22.11 -52.50
N ASP A 313 -0.45 22.13 -53.14
CA ASP A 313 -0.30 22.28 -54.58
C ASP A 313 -0.52 20.96 -55.34
N ASN A 314 -0.51 19.84 -54.64
CA ASN A 314 -0.77 18.50 -55.19
C ASN A 314 -2.16 17.99 -54.68
N PRO A 315 -3.19 17.97 -55.50
CA PRO A 315 -4.54 17.59 -55.07
C PRO A 315 -4.68 16.17 -54.51
N GLU A 316 -3.92 15.22 -55.05
CA GLU A 316 -3.96 13.83 -54.58
C GLU A 316 -3.27 13.69 -53.22
N GLN A 317 -2.09 14.26 -53.04
CA GLN A 317 -1.38 14.26 -51.75
C GLN A 317 -2.16 15.01 -50.70
N ARG A 318 -2.74 16.15 -51.05
CA ARG A 318 -3.59 16.95 -50.19
C ARG A 318 -4.74 16.12 -49.66
N LYS A 319 -5.46 15.43 -50.52
CA LYS A 319 -6.61 14.60 -50.16
C LYS A 319 -6.18 13.51 -49.16
N VAL A 320 -5.13 12.77 -49.45
CA VAL A 320 -4.64 11.68 -48.57
C VAL A 320 -4.27 12.21 -47.18
N LEU A 321 -3.51 13.29 -47.12
CA LEU A 321 -3.03 13.84 -45.84
C LEU A 321 -4.13 14.45 -45.01
N GLU A 322 -5.00 15.25 -45.63
CA GLU A 322 -6.13 15.89 -44.90
C GLU A 322 -7.18 14.87 -44.42
N GLU A 323 -7.52 13.88 -45.26
CA GLU A 323 -8.42 12.79 -44.85
C GLU A 323 -7.85 11.98 -43.68
N ARG A 324 -6.58 11.62 -43.75
CA ARG A 324 -5.89 10.85 -42.68
C ARG A 324 -5.80 11.67 -41.40
N LEU A 325 -5.40 12.94 -41.46
CA LEU A 325 -5.31 13.80 -40.29
C LEU A 325 -6.67 14.00 -39.61
N ASN A 326 -7.70 14.30 -40.38
CA ASN A 326 -9.07 14.46 -39.88
C ASN A 326 -9.57 13.17 -39.22
N TYR A 327 -9.32 12.02 -39.84
CA TYR A 327 -9.70 10.74 -39.30
C TYR A 327 -9.04 10.47 -37.93
N GLU A 328 -7.70 10.62 -37.87
CA GLU A 328 -6.98 10.41 -36.61
C GLU A 328 -7.42 11.37 -35.51
N LEU A 329 -7.55 12.68 -35.81
CA LEU A 329 -8.07 13.67 -34.86
C LEU A 329 -9.47 13.29 -34.38
N SER A 330 -10.36 12.86 -35.27
CA SER A 330 -11.71 12.43 -34.86
C SER A 330 -11.71 11.28 -33.88
N VAL A 331 -10.79 10.32 -34.02
CA VAL A 331 -10.64 9.18 -33.11
C VAL A 331 -10.03 9.64 -31.78
N ILE A 332 -8.91 10.38 -31.83
CA ILE A 332 -8.19 10.85 -30.64
C ILE A 332 -9.11 11.70 -29.75
N LEU A 333 -9.82 12.68 -30.35
CA LEU A 333 -10.70 13.59 -29.61
C LEU A 333 -11.95 12.87 -29.04
N ARG A 334 -12.50 11.91 -29.80
CA ARG A 334 -13.62 11.09 -29.30
C ARG A 334 -13.22 10.19 -28.14
N MET A 335 -12.00 9.66 -28.15
CA MET A 335 -11.48 8.82 -27.08
C MET A 335 -10.95 9.63 -25.88
N GLY A 336 -10.86 10.97 -25.97
CA GLY A 336 -10.37 11.83 -24.89
C GLY A 336 -8.85 11.75 -24.68
N PHE A 337 -8.06 11.45 -25.73
CA PHE A 337 -6.61 11.33 -25.65
C PHE A 337 -5.86 12.59 -26.10
N ASP A 338 -6.57 13.69 -26.31
CA ASP A 338 -5.99 15.00 -26.63
C ASP A 338 -4.97 15.45 -25.58
N GLY A 339 -5.31 15.34 -24.28
CA GLY A 339 -4.38 15.64 -23.20
C GLY A 339 -3.13 14.74 -23.21
N TYR A 340 -3.29 13.44 -23.48
CA TYR A 340 -2.17 12.51 -23.60
C TYR A 340 -1.17 12.94 -24.69
N TYR A 341 -1.66 13.25 -25.88
CA TYR A 341 -0.81 13.73 -26.98
C TYR A 341 -0.07 15.03 -26.62
N LEU A 342 -0.73 15.96 -25.98
CA LEU A 342 -0.11 17.22 -25.56
C LEU A 342 0.96 17.02 -24.49
N ILE A 343 0.72 16.14 -23.49
CA ILE A 343 1.71 15.81 -22.48
C ILE A 343 2.96 15.16 -23.11
N VAL A 344 2.75 14.16 -23.98
CA VAL A 344 3.85 13.47 -24.66
C VAL A 344 4.66 14.45 -25.52
N ARG A 345 3.97 15.33 -26.25
CA ARG A 345 4.62 16.39 -27.02
C ARG A 345 5.45 17.31 -26.13
N ASP A 346 4.92 17.72 -24.99
CA ASP A 346 5.55 18.70 -24.11
C ASP A 346 6.91 18.20 -23.62
N TYR A 347 6.99 17.02 -23.03
CA TYR A 347 8.28 16.52 -22.55
C TYR A 347 9.27 16.19 -23.69
N ILE A 348 8.78 15.73 -24.86
CA ILE A 348 9.64 15.52 -26.03
C ILE A 348 10.17 16.85 -26.56
N TYR A 349 9.34 17.87 -26.63
CA TYR A 349 9.73 19.20 -27.05
C TYR A 349 10.75 19.81 -26.10
N TRP A 350 10.48 19.70 -24.78
CA TRP A 350 11.43 20.14 -23.77
C TRP A 350 12.80 19.46 -23.95
N ALA A 351 12.83 18.15 -24.09
CA ALA A 351 14.05 17.39 -24.29
C ALA A 351 14.83 17.87 -25.52
N LYS A 352 14.14 18.00 -26.67
CA LYS A 352 14.75 18.45 -27.92
C LYS A 352 15.32 19.88 -27.85
N THR A 353 14.71 20.74 -27.04
CA THR A 353 15.15 22.15 -26.88
C THR A 353 16.20 22.33 -25.78
N HIS A 354 16.52 21.26 -25.01
CA HIS A 354 17.52 21.28 -23.93
C HIS A 354 18.67 20.30 -24.17
N ASP A 355 18.99 20.03 -25.44
CA ASP A 355 20.07 19.15 -25.86
C ASP A 355 20.00 17.72 -25.29
N VAL A 356 18.80 17.23 -24.99
CA VAL A 356 18.58 15.85 -24.58
C VAL A 356 18.18 15.03 -25.80
N PRO A 357 18.96 14.01 -26.22
CA PRO A 357 18.67 13.19 -27.38
C PRO A 357 17.36 12.44 -27.26
N VAL A 358 16.49 12.54 -28.27
CA VAL A 358 15.23 11.81 -28.36
C VAL A 358 15.24 10.94 -29.63
N GLY A 359 14.89 9.67 -29.48
CA GLY A 359 14.75 8.74 -30.60
C GLY A 359 13.65 9.15 -31.59
N ALA A 360 13.71 8.65 -32.81
CA ALA A 360 12.77 8.99 -33.87
C ALA A 360 11.31 8.56 -33.58
N GLY A 361 11.10 7.67 -32.61
CA GLY A 361 9.83 7.13 -32.20
C GLY A 361 10.00 5.70 -31.67
N ARG A 362 8.98 5.19 -30.98
CA ARG A 362 8.96 3.81 -30.50
C ARG A 362 7.57 3.19 -30.65
N GLY A 363 7.53 1.86 -30.74
CA GLY A 363 6.28 1.08 -30.76
C GLY A 363 5.33 1.48 -31.87
N SER A 364 4.04 1.33 -31.61
CA SER A 364 2.97 1.60 -32.57
C SER A 364 2.67 3.10 -32.78
N GLY A 365 3.16 3.98 -31.92
CA GLY A 365 2.97 5.43 -32.03
C GLY A 365 3.50 6.05 -33.34
N ALA A 366 4.49 5.39 -33.95
CA ALA A 366 4.97 5.76 -35.29
C ALA A 366 3.91 5.69 -36.40
N GLY A 367 2.79 4.97 -36.17
CA GLY A 367 1.68 4.88 -37.12
C GLY A 367 0.73 6.10 -37.11
N SER A 368 0.92 7.06 -36.20
CA SER A 368 0.06 8.25 -36.09
C SER A 368 0.61 9.46 -36.85
N LEU A 369 -0.16 9.95 -37.79
CA LEU A 369 0.13 11.20 -38.53
C LEU A 369 0.03 12.42 -37.58
N VAL A 370 -0.92 12.42 -36.65
CA VAL A 370 -1.01 13.46 -35.61
C VAL A 370 0.28 13.48 -34.78
N ALA A 371 0.76 12.33 -34.30
CA ALA A 371 2.02 12.26 -33.54
C ALA A 371 3.23 12.75 -34.34
N TYR A 372 3.27 12.50 -35.63
CA TYR A 372 4.28 13.01 -36.53
C TYR A 372 4.19 14.54 -36.70
N CYS A 373 2.99 15.08 -36.89
CA CYS A 373 2.76 16.50 -37.03
C CYS A 373 3.09 17.30 -35.76
N VAL A 374 2.82 16.75 -34.57
CA VAL A 374 3.11 17.44 -33.31
C VAL A 374 4.47 17.13 -32.71
N ASP A 375 5.41 16.58 -33.51
CA ASP A 375 6.80 16.30 -33.16
C ASP A 375 7.04 15.22 -32.09
N ILE A 376 6.05 14.36 -31.83
CA ILE A 376 6.20 13.17 -30.96
C ILE A 376 7.08 12.13 -31.65
N THR A 377 6.88 11.90 -32.94
CA THR A 377 7.70 10.98 -33.75
C THR A 377 8.30 11.69 -34.96
N ASN A 378 9.44 11.19 -35.45
CA ASN A 378 10.08 11.61 -36.69
C ASN A 378 9.90 10.58 -37.83
N VAL A 379 9.10 9.54 -37.59
CA VAL A 379 8.77 8.53 -38.61
C VAL A 379 7.51 8.97 -39.33
N ASP A 380 7.62 9.14 -40.67
CA ASP A 380 6.48 9.50 -41.53
C ASP A 380 5.59 8.27 -41.75
N PRO A 381 4.36 8.24 -41.19
CA PRO A 381 3.49 7.09 -41.31
C PRO A 381 2.92 6.90 -42.71
N ILE A 382 2.86 7.95 -43.52
CA ILE A 382 2.36 7.90 -44.92
C ILE A 382 3.43 7.30 -45.83
N ALA A 383 4.66 7.81 -45.71
CA ALA A 383 5.79 7.31 -46.53
C ALA A 383 6.11 5.83 -46.25
N HIS A 384 5.80 5.32 -45.10
CA HIS A 384 6.04 3.93 -44.65
C HIS A 384 4.80 3.07 -44.60
N ASP A 385 3.64 3.54 -45.08
CA ASP A 385 2.38 2.83 -45.12
C ASP A 385 1.97 2.24 -43.75
N LEU A 386 2.14 3.04 -42.68
CA LEU A 386 1.86 2.60 -41.29
C LEU A 386 0.37 2.84 -40.92
N LEU A 387 -0.22 1.84 -40.25
CA LEU A 387 -1.60 1.85 -39.83
C LEU A 387 -1.77 2.52 -38.47
N PHE A 388 -2.64 3.53 -38.41
CA PHE A 388 -3.00 4.23 -37.18
C PHE A 388 -3.73 3.32 -36.18
N GLU A 389 -4.54 2.38 -36.67
CA GLU A 389 -5.35 1.46 -35.88
C GLU A 389 -4.48 0.47 -35.06
N ARG A 390 -3.19 0.34 -35.37
CA ARG A 390 -2.25 -0.41 -34.53
C ARG A 390 -1.86 0.36 -33.27
N PHE A 391 -1.97 1.68 -33.30
CA PHE A 391 -1.70 2.56 -32.16
C PHE A 391 -2.98 2.85 -31.36
N LEU A 392 -4.01 3.39 -32.02
CA LEU A 392 -5.32 3.64 -31.41
C LEU A 392 -6.40 2.93 -32.20
N ASN A 393 -7.10 2.03 -31.51
CA ASN A 393 -8.23 1.31 -32.08
C ASN A 393 -9.49 1.67 -31.27
N PRO A 394 -10.53 2.27 -31.92
CA PRO A 394 -11.79 2.61 -31.23
C PRO A 394 -12.51 1.45 -30.54
N SER A 395 -12.19 0.20 -30.95
CA SER A 395 -12.76 -1.00 -30.32
C SER A 395 -12.01 -1.46 -29.06
N ARG A 396 -10.86 -0.86 -28.73
CA ARG A 396 -10.07 -1.14 -27.52
C ARG A 396 -10.03 0.11 -26.66
N VAL A 397 -10.72 0.09 -25.53
CA VAL A 397 -10.76 1.19 -24.56
C VAL A 397 -9.58 1.00 -23.58
N SER A 398 -8.36 1.25 -24.03
CA SER A 398 -7.18 1.30 -23.15
C SER A 398 -6.34 2.51 -23.54
N LEU A 399 -5.70 3.14 -22.53
CA LEU A 399 -4.69 4.15 -22.81
C LEU A 399 -3.56 3.55 -23.66
N PRO A 400 -3.04 4.31 -24.63
CA PRO A 400 -1.83 3.90 -25.35
C PRO A 400 -0.64 3.89 -24.39
N ASP A 401 0.28 2.96 -24.62
CA ASP A 401 1.52 2.82 -23.83
C ASP A 401 2.49 4.01 -24.03
#